data_9c259c1fb9b7d6e8dd2fc10358ec763c
#
_entry.id   9c259c1fb9b7d6e8dd2fc10358ec763c
#
_cell.length_a   1.000
_cell.length_b   1.000
_cell.length_c   1.000
_cell.angle_alpha   90.00
_cell.angle_beta   90.00
_cell.angle_gamma   90.00
#
_symmetry.space_group_name_H-M   'P 1'
#
loop_
_entity.id
_entity.type
_entity.pdbx_description
1 polymer ?
#
loop_
_entity_poly.entity_id
_entity_poly.type
_entity_poly.pdbx_seq_one_letter_code
_entity_poly.pdbx_strand_id
1 'polypeptide(L)'
;MKDLTGFEGRCDAILFTKDKNVVIPNRQEDLSAFRKQLLNIPAKPEDGGHYDLVVVGAGTAGLSAAIKGAREGLKVALINNRPVPGGNNSTEIRVVASGEMNVKPYTALGNVIREIRNVYSKEDQVIEMIQTEKTLSYFPNMHVFAVSKEGKQIKSVTAKHIENGKEIEFFSSLFVDCSGDGNLGYLAGAEYRVGREMRQETRETLAPDRPDNMVLGATISWKSKVMPAEVSFPRCEWAIQFNDESCEKVISGSNWWESGFRYDQVNDAEYIRDYLFRAIYGNWAFLKNDSKFRKEYANRELDMMTYICLLYTSPSPRD
;
A
#
# COMPACT_ATOMS: atom_id res chain seq x y z
N MET A 1 2.80 0.70 -29.21
CA MET A 1 2.89 1.85 -28.28
C MET A 1 4.37 2.02 -27.94
N LYS A 2 4.92 3.23 -27.98
CA LYS A 2 6.32 3.49 -27.63
C LYS A 2 6.31 4.23 -26.29
N ASP A 3 6.99 3.68 -25.29
CA ASP A 3 7.22 4.40 -24.04
C ASP A 3 8.26 5.51 -24.30
N LEU A 4 7.85 6.75 -24.02
CA LEU A 4 8.70 7.94 -24.18
C LEU A 4 9.35 8.35 -22.85
N THR A 5 8.97 7.75 -21.74
CA THR A 5 9.53 8.02 -20.41
C THR A 5 10.79 7.19 -20.13
N GLY A 6 10.98 6.08 -20.88
CA GLY A 6 12.11 5.17 -20.74
C GLY A 6 11.98 4.18 -19.58
N PHE A 7 10.91 4.26 -18.79
CA PHE A 7 10.65 3.34 -17.70
C PHE A 7 9.14 3.20 -17.46
N GLU A 8 8.66 1.94 -17.49
CA GLU A 8 7.27 1.56 -17.23
C GLU A 8 6.20 2.44 -17.88
N GLY A 9 6.17 2.48 -19.21
CA GLY A 9 5.09 3.13 -19.95
C GLY A 9 3.74 2.59 -19.51
N ARG A 10 2.90 3.48 -18.96
CA ARG A 10 1.58 3.12 -18.43
C ARG A 10 0.48 3.61 -19.33
N CYS A 11 -0.52 2.79 -19.51
CA CYS A 11 -1.81 3.21 -20.04
C CYS A 11 -2.90 2.72 -19.10
N ASP A 12 -3.89 3.57 -18.89
CA ASP A 12 -5.02 3.26 -18.02
C ASP A 12 -5.93 2.19 -18.64
N ALA A 13 -6.19 2.28 -19.95
CA ALA A 13 -6.96 1.29 -20.68
C ALA A 13 -6.62 1.31 -22.19
N ILE A 14 -6.87 0.19 -22.85
CA ILE A 14 -6.83 0.07 -24.32
C ILE A 14 -8.20 -0.34 -24.80
N LEU A 15 -8.80 0.49 -25.66
CA LEU A 15 -10.09 0.18 -26.29
C LEU A 15 -9.86 -0.42 -27.68
N PHE A 16 -10.40 -1.61 -27.93
CA PHE A 16 -10.53 -2.21 -29.25
C PHE A 16 -11.96 -2.03 -29.75
N THR A 17 -12.14 -1.34 -30.87
CA THR A 17 -13.47 -1.09 -31.44
C THR A 17 -13.46 -1.23 -32.96
N LYS A 18 -14.57 -1.68 -33.52
CA LYS A 18 -14.85 -1.66 -34.97
C LYS A 18 -15.55 -0.36 -35.41
N ASP A 19 -16.08 0.40 -34.47
CA ASP A 19 -16.69 1.69 -34.73
C ASP A 19 -15.59 2.75 -34.90
N LYS A 20 -15.50 3.26 -36.13
CA LYS A 20 -14.54 4.30 -36.52
C LYS A 20 -14.88 5.68 -35.94
N ASN A 21 -16.13 5.86 -35.48
CA ASN A 21 -16.65 7.15 -35.00
C ASN A 21 -16.71 7.20 -33.46
N VAL A 22 -16.20 6.18 -32.77
CA VAL A 22 -16.18 6.18 -31.30
C VAL A 22 -15.44 7.39 -30.78
N VAL A 23 -16.08 8.16 -29.92
CA VAL A 23 -15.48 9.29 -29.20
C VAL A 23 -15.23 8.84 -27.75
N ILE A 24 -13.97 8.82 -27.36
CA ILE A 24 -13.58 8.51 -25.98
C ILE A 24 -13.69 9.80 -25.16
N PRO A 25 -14.49 9.81 -24.08
CA PRO A 25 -14.61 10.98 -23.22
C PRO A 25 -13.28 11.34 -22.55
N ASN A 26 -13.02 12.64 -22.40
CA ASN A 26 -11.82 13.15 -21.73
C ASN A 26 -12.07 13.54 -20.25
N ARG A 27 -13.34 13.80 -19.88
CA ARG A 27 -13.69 14.11 -18.50
C ARG A 27 -13.81 12.81 -17.71
N GLN A 28 -13.28 12.79 -16.51
CA GLN A 28 -13.21 11.58 -15.68
C GLN A 28 -14.58 10.95 -15.40
N GLU A 29 -15.60 11.78 -15.13
CA GLU A 29 -16.96 11.32 -14.88
C GLU A 29 -17.56 10.63 -16.10
N ASP A 30 -17.45 11.27 -17.27
CA ASP A 30 -17.96 10.75 -18.55
C ASP A 30 -17.20 9.48 -18.97
N LEU A 31 -15.88 9.44 -18.73
CA LEU A 31 -15.05 8.27 -18.98
C LEU A 31 -15.44 7.10 -18.07
N SER A 32 -15.74 7.38 -16.80
CA SER A 32 -16.23 6.37 -15.86
C SER A 32 -17.56 5.77 -16.31
N ALA A 33 -18.51 6.61 -16.72
CA ALA A 33 -19.81 6.16 -17.25
C ALA A 33 -19.65 5.35 -18.54
N PHE A 34 -18.79 5.80 -19.45
CA PHE A 34 -18.46 5.10 -20.69
C PHE A 34 -17.85 3.72 -20.43
N ARG A 35 -16.93 3.61 -19.47
CA ARG A 35 -16.35 2.32 -19.04
C ARG A 35 -17.38 1.39 -18.44
N LYS A 36 -18.24 1.89 -17.56
CA LYS A 36 -19.34 1.09 -16.98
C LYS A 36 -20.23 0.50 -18.07
N GLN A 37 -20.58 1.31 -19.07
CA GLN A 37 -21.38 0.86 -20.21
C GLN A 37 -20.67 -0.25 -21.00
N LEU A 38 -19.40 -0.08 -21.33
CA LEU A 38 -18.63 -1.06 -22.10
C LEU A 38 -18.42 -2.39 -21.35
N LEU A 39 -18.29 -2.32 -20.03
CA LEU A 39 -18.07 -3.47 -19.16
C LEU A 39 -19.36 -4.09 -18.62
N ASN A 40 -20.53 -3.55 -19.01
CA ASN A 40 -21.85 -3.95 -18.49
C ASN A 40 -21.94 -3.88 -16.96
N ILE A 41 -21.29 -2.87 -16.37
CA ILE A 41 -21.33 -2.60 -14.93
C ILE A 41 -22.58 -1.76 -14.64
N PRO A 42 -23.38 -2.10 -13.60
CA PRO A 42 -24.53 -1.29 -13.21
C PRO A 42 -24.17 0.17 -12.94
N ALA A 43 -25.06 1.09 -13.29
CA ALA A 43 -24.87 2.52 -13.07
C ALA A 43 -24.81 2.85 -11.55
N LYS A 44 -25.57 2.08 -10.75
CA LYS A 44 -25.58 2.20 -9.28
C LYS A 44 -24.79 1.06 -8.65
N PRO A 45 -24.11 1.30 -7.52
CA PRO A 45 -23.47 0.25 -6.75
C PRO A 45 -24.46 -0.85 -6.33
N GLU A 46 -23.96 -2.07 -6.21
CA GLU A 46 -24.69 -3.18 -5.59
C GLU A 46 -24.79 -2.96 -4.08
N ASP A 47 -25.89 -3.41 -3.47
CA ASP A 47 -26.06 -3.37 -2.02
C ASP A 47 -25.15 -4.42 -1.35
N GLY A 48 -24.13 -3.98 -0.64
CA GLY A 48 -23.19 -4.80 0.11
C GLY A 48 -23.68 -5.19 1.49
N GLY A 49 -24.83 -4.67 1.91
CA GLY A 49 -25.48 -4.99 3.19
C GLY A 49 -25.14 -4.05 4.35
N HIS A 50 -25.81 -4.31 5.46
CA HIS A 50 -25.67 -3.55 6.69
C HIS A 50 -24.81 -4.28 7.71
N TYR A 51 -23.89 -3.54 8.34
CA TYR A 51 -22.92 -4.01 9.32
C TYR A 51 -22.97 -3.16 10.59
N ASP A 52 -22.55 -3.71 11.72
CA ASP A 52 -22.34 -2.94 12.93
C ASP A 52 -21.05 -2.11 12.82
N LEU A 53 -20.05 -2.66 12.09
CA LEU A 53 -18.75 -2.05 11.90
C LEU A 53 -18.25 -2.29 10.46
N VAL A 54 -17.84 -1.22 9.78
CA VAL A 54 -17.12 -1.28 8.51
C VAL A 54 -15.67 -0.84 8.74
N VAL A 55 -14.71 -1.72 8.43
CA VAL A 55 -13.27 -1.47 8.55
C VAL A 55 -12.68 -1.34 7.14
N VAL A 56 -12.07 -0.20 6.85
CA VAL A 56 -11.43 0.09 5.56
C VAL A 56 -9.92 -0.09 5.68
N GLY A 57 -9.39 -1.10 4.99
CA GLY A 57 -8.01 -1.53 5.03
C GLY A 57 -7.79 -2.76 5.90
N ALA A 58 -7.17 -3.80 5.33
CA ALA A 58 -6.85 -5.06 6.02
C ALA A 58 -5.35 -5.17 6.38
N GLY A 59 -4.70 -4.06 6.70
CA GLY A 59 -3.40 -4.05 7.36
C GLY A 59 -3.50 -4.54 8.81
N THR A 60 -2.40 -4.56 9.56
CA THR A 60 -2.37 -5.03 10.95
C THR A 60 -3.42 -4.34 11.83
N ALA A 61 -3.61 -3.04 11.67
CA ALA A 61 -4.61 -2.27 12.40
C ALA A 61 -6.04 -2.72 12.06
N GLY A 62 -6.35 -2.82 10.76
CA GLY A 62 -7.67 -3.23 10.30
C GLY A 62 -8.01 -4.68 10.63
N LEU A 63 -7.06 -5.59 10.50
CA LEU A 63 -7.21 -6.97 10.95
C LEU A 63 -7.52 -7.02 12.45
N SER A 64 -6.76 -6.27 13.25
CA SER A 64 -6.98 -6.21 14.71
C SER A 64 -8.37 -5.69 15.06
N ALA A 65 -8.80 -4.59 14.42
CA ALA A 65 -10.11 -4.01 14.64
C ALA A 65 -11.24 -4.95 14.22
N ALA A 66 -11.13 -5.55 13.03
CA ALA A 66 -12.15 -6.42 12.48
C ALA A 66 -12.30 -7.73 13.27
N ILE A 67 -11.19 -8.42 13.57
CA ILE A 67 -11.18 -9.67 14.33
C ILE A 67 -11.69 -9.41 15.76
N LYS A 68 -11.22 -8.35 16.42
CA LYS A 68 -11.68 -8.04 17.76
C LYS A 68 -13.16 -7.67 17.76
N GLY A 69 -13.63 -6.86 16.81
CA GLY A 69 -15.04 -6.51 16.66
C GLY A 69 -15.93 -7.76 16.49
N ALA A 70 -15.51 -8.69 15.61
CA ALA A 70 -16.24 -9.93 15.40
C ALA A 70 -16.28 -10.82 16.67
N ARG A 71 -15.18 -10.92 17.40
CA ARG A 71 -15.11 -11.64 18.68
C ARG A 71 -15.98 -11.02 19.78
N GLU A 72 -16.27 -9.74 19.71
CA GLU A 72 -17.24 -9.07 20.59
C GLU A 72 -18.68 -9.17 20.08
N GLY A 73 -18.92 -9.94 19.02
CA GLY A 73 -20.25 -10.23 18.50
C GLY A 73 -20.77 -9.24 17.45
N LEU A 74 -19.97 -8.28 17.01
CA LEU A 74 -20.36 -7.36 15.95
C LEU A 74 -20.38 -8.06 14.58
N LYS A 75 -21.32 -7.67 13.72
CA LYS A 75 -21.29 -7.99 12.30
C LYS A 75 -20.36 -7.01 11.60
N VAL A 76 -19.23 -7.51 11.09
CA VAL A 76 -18.13 -6.68 10.57
C VAL A 76 -17.93 -6.89 9.06
N ALA A 77 -17.77 -5.78 8.30
CA ALA A 77 -17.21 -5.81 6.96
C ALA A 77 -15.76 -5.33 7.01
N LEU A 78 -14.83 -6.15 6.51
CA LEU A 78 -13.42 -5.79 6.32
C LEU A 78 -13.16 -5.63 4.83
N ILE A 79 -12.90 -4.39 4.39
CA ILE A 79 -12.69 -4.02 2.99
C ILE A 79 -11.20 -3.79 2.76
N ASN A 80 -10.63 -4.45 1.75
CA ASN A 80 -9.21 -4.36 1.43
C ASN A 80 -8.99 -4.05 -0.04
N ASN A 81 -8.19 -3.05 -0.34
CA ASN A 81 -7.87 -2.65 -1.72
C ASN A 81 -6.77 -3.51 -2.39
N ARG A 82 -6.34 -4.58 -1.73
CA ARG A 82 -5.31 -5.50 -2.21
C ARG A 82 -5.84 -6.93 -2.24
N PRO A 83 -5.24 -7.82 -3.05
CA PRO A 83 -5.62 -9.23 -3.08
C PRO A 83 -5.31 -9.93 -1.76
N VAL A 84 -4.25 -9.52 -1.05
CA VAL A 84 -3.79 -10.15 0.18
C VAL A 84 -4.01 -9.27 1.41
N PRO A 85 -4.42 -9.82 2.56
CA PRO A 85 -4.49 -9.11 3.82
C PRO A 85 -3.10 -8.98 4.46
N GLY A 86 -2.95 -8.03 5.39
CA GLY A 86 -1.74 -7.85 6.19
C GLY A 86 -1.05 -6.49 5.99
N GLY A 87 -1.35 -5.76 4.91
CA GLY A 87 -0.69 -4.48 4.61
C GLY A 87 0.83 -4.65 4.55
N ASN A 88 1.60 -3.87 5.31
CA ASN A 88 3.06 -4.00 5.36
C ASN A 88 3.53 -5.38 5.87
N ASN A 89 2.70 -6.10 6.64
CA ASN A 89 2.98 -7.47 7.10
C ASN A 89 2.66 -8.55 6.05
N SER A 90 2.04 -8.20 4.93
CA SER A 90 1.63 -9.13 3.89
C SER A 90 2.83 -9.76 3.16
N THR A 91 2.53 -10.75 2.33
CA THR A 91 3.51 -11.36 1.42
C THR A 91 4.02 -10.39 0.35
N GLU A 92 3.29 -9.29 0.07
CA GLU A 92 3.69 -8.27 -0.90
C GLU A 92 4.81 -7.37 -0.40
N ILE A 93 4.88 -7.08 0.92
CA ILE A 93 5.81 -6.10 1.49
C ILE A 93 6.79 -6.74 2.47
N ARG A 94 6.32 -7.69 3.29
CA ARG A 94 7.14 -8.52 4.20
C ARG A 94 7.86 -7.74 5.30
N VAL A 95 7.24 -6.71 5.84
CA VAL A 95 7.74 -6.01 7.02
C VAL A 95 7.03 -6.55 8.26
N VAL A 96 7.78 -7.10 9.20
CA VAL A 96 7.21 -7.65 10.43
C VAL A 96 6.80 -6.54 11.40
N ALA A 97 5.64 -6.69 12.02
CA ALA A 97 5.26 -5.83 13.13
C ALA A 97 6.21 -6.07 14.32
N SER A 98 6.88 -5.01 14.77
CA SER A 98 7.81 -5.03 15.90
C SER A 98 7.33 -4.07 16.99
N GLY A 99 7.95 -4.17 18.16
CA GLY A 99 7.60 -3.39 19.33
C GLY A 99 7.15 -4.26 20.50
N GLU A 100 7.03 -3.65 21.66
CA GLU A 100 6.52 -4.30 22.85
C GLU A 100 4.99 -4.36 22.84
N MET A 101 4.45 -5.50 23.23
CA MET A 101 3.02 -5.75 23.28
C MET A 101 2.60 -6.17 24.68
N ASN A 102 1.39 -5.81 25.08
CA ASN A 102 0.84 -6.18 26.38
C ASN A 102 1.61 -5.56 27.56
N VAL A 103 2.05 -4.33 27.40
CA VAL A 103 2.74 -3.55 28.45
C VAL A 103 1.71 -3.02 29.46
N LYS A 104 2.08 -2.91 30.73
CA LYS A 104 1.23 -2.29 31.74
C LYS A 104 0.89 -0.84 31.38
N PRO A 105 -0.34 -0.36 31.60
CA PRO A 105 -1.46 -1.05 32.27
C PRO A 105 -2.29 -1.96 31.35
N TYR A 106 -2.04 -2.01 30.04
CA TYR A 106 -2.89 -2.66 29.04
C TYR A 106 -2.33 -4.03 28.61
N THR A 107 -2.22 -4.95 29.53
CA THR A 107 -1.56 -6.24 29.34
C THR A 107 -2.21 -7.20 28.34
N ALA A 108 -3.41 -6.89 27.84
CA ALA A 108 -4.15 -7.72 26.87
C ALA A 108 -4.34 -7.03 25.51
N LEU A 109 -3.93 -5.75 25.38
CA LEU A 109 -4.21 -4.94 24.19
C LEU A 109 -3.58 -5.52 22.92
N GLY A 110 -2.38 -6.08 23.03
CA GLY A 110 -1.64 -6.64 21.90
C GLY A 110 -1.92 -8.12 21.59
N ASN A 111 -2.93 -8.76 22.19
CA ASN A 111 -3.17 -10.19 21.98
C ASN A 111 -3.48 -10.52 20.52
N VAL A 112 -4.37 -9.77 19.87
CA VAL A 112 -4.72 -9.98 18.44
C VAL A 112 -3.52 -9.68 17.53
N ILE A 113 -2.77 -8.61 17.82
CA ILE A 113 -1.54 -8.29 17.08
C ILE A 113 -0.52 -9.41 17.18
N ARG A 114 -0.40 -10.07 18.34
CA ARG A 114 0.49 -11.22 18.52
C ARG A 114 0.06 -12.41 17.66
N GLU A 115 -1.23 -12.69 17.57
CA GLU A 115 -1.77 -13.73 16.69
C GLU A 115 -1.41 -13.42 15.22
N ILE A 116 -1.67 -12.20 14.75
CA ILE A 116 -1.33 -11.74 13.40
C ILE A 116 0.17 -11.84 13.14
N ARG A 117 1.01 -11.43 14.09
CA ARG A 117 2.47 -11.53 13.99
C ARG A 117 2.96 -12.98 13.85
N ASN A 118 2.31 -13.93 14.52
CA ASN A 118 2.68 -15.35 14.44
C ASN A 118 2.44 -15.94 13.06
N VAL A 119 1.52 -15.37 12.28
CA VAL A 119 1.20 -15.75 10.90
C VAL A 119 1.77 -14.79 9.86
N TYR A 120 2.71 -13.96 10.25
CA TYR A 120 3.40 -13.01 9.37
C TYR A 120 3.90 -13.66 8.08
N SER A 121 3.61 -13.00 6.94
CA SER A 121 3.93 -13.49 5.59
C SER A 121 3.41 -14.91 5.27
N LYS A 122 2.35 -15.35 5.95
CA LYS A 122 1.65 -16.60 5.67
C LYS A 122 0.20 -16.28 5.33
N GLU A 123 -0.03 -15.90 4.09
CA GLU A 123 -1.32 -15.41 3.62
C GLU A 123 -2.48 -16.35 3.94
N ASP A 124 -2.31 -17.65 3.64
CA ASP A 124 -3.35 -18.67 3.88
C ASP A 124 -3.77 -18.69 5.36
N GLN A 125 -2.82 -18.57 6.29
CA GLN A 125 -3.11 -18.56 7.72
C GLN A 125 -3.80 -17.28 8.17
N VAL A 126 -3.47 -16.12 7.55
CA VAL A 126 -4.19 -14.87 7.81
C VAL A 126 -5.63 -14.96 7.30
N ILE A 127 -5.83 -15.54 6.13
CA ILE A 127 -7.17 -15.78 5.57
C ILE A 127 -7.96 -16.74 6.44
N GLU A 128 -7.36 -17.84 6.90
CA GLU A 128 -7.97 -18.79 7.84
C GLU A 128 -8.39 -18.08 9.14
N MET A 129 -7.54 -17.23 9.69
CA MET A 129 -7.86 -16.42 10.86
C MET A 129 -9.12 -15.55 10.64
N ILE A 130 -9.21 -14.90 9.48
CA ILE A 130 -10.38 -14.09 9.11
C ILE A 130 -11.63 -14.97 9.00
N GLN A 131 -11.54 -16.11 8.31
CA GLN A 131 -12.65 -17.01 8.06
C GLN A 131 -13.16 -17.75 9.32
N THR A 132 -12.33 -17.87 10.35
CA THR A 132 -12.73 -18.42 11.63
C THR A 132 -13.76 -17.56 12.36
N GLU A 133 -13.77 -16.24 12.10
CA GLU A 133 -14.70 -15.30 12.72
C GLU A 133 -16.02 -15.24 11.93
N LYS A 134 -17.04 -15.94 12.42
CA LYS A 134 -18.33 -16.16 11.71
C LYS A 134 -19.11 -14.88 11.35
N THR A 135 -18.90 -13.79 12.08
CA THR A 135 -19.57 -12.51 11.87
C THR A 135 -18.74 -11.51 11.08
N LEU A 136 -17.55 -11.93 10.59
CA LEU A 136 -16.64 -11.14 9.78
C LEU A 136 -16.77 -11.50 8.31
N SER A 137 -17.16 -10.53 7.48
CA SER A 137 -17.15 -10.63 6.02
C SER A 137 -15.93 -9.92 5.45
N TYR A 138 -15.11 -10.62 4.68
CA TYR A 138 -13.90 -10.08 4.07
C TYR A 138 -14.10 -9.80 2.58
N PHE A 139 -13.72 -8.60 2.13
CA PHE A 139 -13.87 -8.10 0.77
C PHE A 139 -12.50 -7.67 0.23
N PRO A 140 -11.70 -8.61 -0.35
CA PRO A 140 -10.43 -8.29 -1.01
C PRO A 140 -10.65 -7.56 -2.32
N ASN A 141 -9.62 -6.90 -2.84
CA ASN A 141 -9.62 -6.19 -4.12
C ASN A 141 -10.66 -5.07 -4.22
N MET A 142 -11.12 -4.54 -3.11
CA MET A 142 -12.15 -3.50 -3.04
C MET A 142 -11.55 -2.18 -2.54
N HIS A 143 -11.42 -1.20 -3.43
CA HIS A 143 -10.95 0.15 -3.11
C HIS A 143 -12.13 1.07 -2.77
N VAL A 144 -12.16 1.59 -1.55
CA VAL A 144 -13.16 2.60 -1.14
C VAL A 144 -12.81 3.93 -1.79
N PHE A 145 -13.75 4.48 -2.56
CA PHE A 145 -13.54 5.71 -3.33
C PHE A 145 -14.61 6.78 -3.09
N ALA A 146 -15.70 6.44 -2.42
CA ALA A 146 -16.76 7.40 -2.10
C ALA A 146 -17.38 7.14 -0.73
N VAL A 147 -17.88 8.22 -0.13
CA VAL A 147 -18.54 8.23 1.19
C VAL A 147 -19.86 8.97 1.09
N SER A 148 -20.93 8.39 1.61
CA SER A 148 -22.21 9.06 1.81
C SER A 148 -22.31 9.53 3.26
N LYS A 149 -22.70 10.78 3.47
CA LYS A 149 -22.84 11.39 4.80
C LYS A 149 -24.18 12.07 4.99
N GLU A 150 -24.64 12.07 6.23
CA GLU A 150 -25.70 12.93 6.71
C GLU A 150 -25.14 13.83 7.80
N GLY A 151 -24.97 15.11 7.49
CA GLY A 151 -24.22 16.04 8.34
C GLY A 151 -22.77 15.59 8.54
N LYS A 152 -22.37 15.31 9.78
CA LYS A 152 -21.04 14.80 10.14
C LYS A 152 -20.97 13.27 10.23
N GLN A 153 -22.09 12.57 10.09
CA GLN A 153 -22.16 11.12 10.23
C GLN A 153 -22.00 10.44 8.87
N ILE A 154 -21.05 9.52 8.74
CA ILE A 154 -20.94 8.61 7.60
C ILE A 154 -22.10 7.62 7.67
N LYS A 155 -22.79 7.40 6.55
CA LYS A 155 -23.90 6.43 6.41
C LYS A 155 -23.49 5.21 5.61
N SER A 156 -22.68 5.41 4.59
CA SER A 156 -22.17 4.33 3.76
C SER A 156 -20.81 4.67 3.15
N VAL A 157 -20.12 3.65 2.69
CA VAL A 157 -18.94 3.75 1.83
C VAL A 157 -19.18 2.97 0.56
N THR A 158 -18.74 3.49 -0.58
CA THR A 158 -18.76 2.78 -1.84
C THR A 158 -17.35 2.34 -2.20
N ALA A 159 -17.19 1.05 -2.45
CA ALA A 159 -15.94 0.45 -2.87
C ALA A 159 -16.05 -0.09 -4.31
N LYS A 160 -14.95 -0.02 -5.04
CA LYS A 160 -14.83 -0.53 -6.41
C LYS A 160 -13.83 -1.70 -6.44
N HIS A 161 -14.21 -2.79 -7.07
CA HIS A 161 -13.30 -3.90 -7.31
C HIS A 161 -12.22 -3.48 -8.31
N ILE A 162 -10.96 -3.58 -7.92
CA ILE A 162 -9.81 -3.03 -8.66
C ILE A 162 -9.58 -3.68 -10.04
N GLU A 163 -10.02 -4.92 -10.24
CA GLU A 163 -9.83 -5.64 -11.49
C GLU A 163 -11.02 -5.51 -12.45
N ASN A 164 -12.25 -5.68 -11.94
CA ASN A 164 -13.45 -5.75 -12.79
C ASN A 164 -14.32 -4.50 -12.75
N GLY A 165 -14.02 -3.55 -11.86
CA GLY A 165 -14.71 -2.26 -11.75
C GLY A 165 -16.09 -2.30 -11.13
N LYS A 166 -16.59 -3.46 -10.66
CA LYS A 166 -17.87 -3.55 -9.94
C LYS A 166 -17.86 -2.71 -8.69
N GLU A 167 -18.97 -2.04 -8.40
CA GLU A 167 -19.11 -1.17 -7.26
C GLU A 167 -20.08 -1.76 -6.25
N ILE A 168 -19.72 -1.71 -4.97
CA ILE A 168 -20.52 -2.20 -3.85
C ILE A 168 -20.61 -1.10 -2.80
N GLU A 169 -21.81 -0.86 -2.26
CA GLU A 169 -22.05 0.11 -1.18
C GLU A 169 -22.29 -0.63 0.13
N PHE A 170 -21.54 -0.26 1.17
CA PHE A 170 -21.60 -0.87 2.50
C PHE A 170 -22.15 0.13 3.52
N PHE A 171 -23.14 -0.29 4.29
CA PHE A 171 -23.84 0.54 5.26
C PHE A 171 -23.44 0.18 6.68
N SER A 172 -23.23 1.20 7.54
CA SER A 172 -22.95 1.01 8.97
C SER A 172 -23.23 2.28 9.77
N SER A 173 -23.27 2.12 11.08
CA SER A 173 -23.24 3.25 12.02
C SER A 173 -21.80 3.61 12.45
N LEU A 174 -20.85 2.68 12.32
CA LEU A 174 -19.46 2.84 12.73
C LEU A 174 -18.50 2.47 11.57
N PHE A 175 -17.54 3.34 11.33
CA PHE A 175 -16.52 3.16 10.31
C PHE A 175 -15.13 3.37 10.92
N VAL A 176 -14.18 2.54 10.56
CA VAL A 176 -12.78 2.64 11.00
C VAL A 176 -11.87 2.77 9.78
N ASP A 177 -11.09 3.84 9.76
CA ASP A 177 -10.05 4.04 8.75
C ASP A 177 -8.76 3.33 9.17
N CYS A 178 -8.45 2.26 8.45
CA CYS A 178 -7.21 1.49 8.56
C CYS A 178 -6.54 1.38 7.18
N SER A 179 -6.85 2.31 6.26
CA SER A 179 -6.37 2.30 4.87
C SER A 179 -4.85 2.53 4.76
N GLY A 180 -4.21 3.00 5.81
CA GLY A 180 -2.80 3.39 5.82
C GLY A 180 -2.62 4.86 5.42
N ASP A 181 -3.37 5.31 4.43
CA ASP A 181 -3.26 6.65 3.84
C ASP A 181 -4.31 7.64 4.38
N GLY A 182 -5.16 7.22 5.32
CA GLY A 182 -6.27 8.04 5.81
C GLY A 182 -7.36 8.28 4.75
N ASN A 183 -7.51 7.34 3.81
CA ASN A 183 -8.39 7.49 2.65
C ASN A 183 -9.86 7.73 3.03
N LEU A 184 -10.37 6.98 4.00
CA LEU A 184 -11.75 7.15 4.48
C LEU A 184 -11.93 8.52 5.14
N GLY A 185 -10.99 8.94 5.99
CA GLY A 185 -10.99 10.25 6.65
C GLY A 185 -10.98 11.39 5.64
N TYR A 186 -10.12 11.29 4.63
CA TYR A 186 -10.04 12.25 3.53
C TYR A 186 -11.37 12.36 2.76
N LEU A 187 -11.93 11.23 2.32
CA LEU A 187 -13.21 11.19 1.61
C LEU A 187 -14.38 11.72 2.46
N ALA A 188 -14.31 11.50 3.77
CA ALA A 188 -15.29 12.03 4.71
C ALA A 188 -15.13 13.54 4.99
N GLY A 189 -14.04 14.17 4.53
CA GLY A 189 -13.74 15.58 4.79
C GLY A 189 -13.28 15.84 6.22
N ALA A 190 -12.59 14.87 6.84
CA ALA A 190 -11.94 15.07 8.13
C ALA A 190 -10.75 16.03 7.98
N GLU A 191 -10.46 16.77 9.03
CA GLU A 191 -9.24 17.58 9.10
C GLU A 191 -8.01 16.66 9.19
N TYR A 192 -6.96 16.99 8.45
CA TYR A 192 -5.71 16.26 8.48
C TYR A 192 -4.51 17.21 8.36
N ARG A 193 -3.35 16.73 8.76
CA ARG A 193 -2.07 17.43 8.59
C ARG A 193 -1.09 16.52 7.88
N VAL A 194 -0.17 17.14 7.12
CA VAL A 194 0.95 16.49 6.46
C VAL A 194 2.24 17.21 6.85
N GLY A 195 3.32 16.46 7.04
CA GLY A 195 4.60 17.02 7.46
C GLY A 195 4.79 17.04 8.98
N ARG A 196 5.81 17.78 9.44
CA ARG A 196 6.18 17.84 10.85
C ARG A 196 5.67 19.13 11.49
N GLU A 197 5.13 18.98 12.70
CA GLU A 197 4.75 20.13 13.54
C GLU A 197 5.99 20.76 14.17
N MET A 198 5.87 22.03 14.54
CA MET A 198 6.96 22.74 15.22
C MET A 198 7.05 22.38 16.71
N ARG A 199 8.26 22.54 17.25
CA ARG A 199 8.55 22.24 18.68
C ARG A 199 7.65 22.98 19.66
N GLN A 200 7.23 24.20 19.35
CA GLN A 200 6.34 24.96 20.22
C GLN A 200 4.93 24.33 20.36
N GLU A 201 4.46 23.62 19.33
CA GLU A 201 3.15 22.95 19.37
C GLU A 201 3.23 21.64 20.20
N THR A 202 4.24 20.85 19.97
CA THR A 202 4.33 19.48 20.50
C THR A 202 5.18 19.36 21.76
N ARG A 203 6.07 20.33 22.00
CA ARG A 203 7.10 20.32 23.09
C ARG A 203 8.08 19.14 22.97
N GLU A 204 8.18 18.55 21.80
CA GLU A 204 9.12 17.45 21.52
C GLU A 204 10.54 17.99 21.24
N THR A 205 11.54 17.38 21.83
CA THR A 205 12.94 17.84 21.73
C THR A 205 13.50 17.71 20.31
N LEU A 206 13.02 16.73 19.54
CA LEU A 206 13.46 16.47 18.16
C LEU A 206 12.60 17.13 17.08
N ALA A 207 11.49 17.78 17.48
CA ALA A 207 10.65 18.51 16.52
C ALA A 207 11.41 19.73 15.97
N PRO A 208 11.18 20.11 14.71
CA PRO A 208 11.81 21.28 14.10
C PRO A 208 11.33 22.59 14.75
N ASP A 209 12.10 23.66 14.60
CA ASP A 209 11.71 24.98 15.10
C ASP A 209 10.58 25.63 14.32
N ARG A 210 10.37 25.19 13.08
CA ARG A 210 9.27 25.60 12.18
C ARG A 210 8.65 24.36 11.55
N PRO A 211 7.33 24.37 11.30
CA PRO A 211 6.68 23.26 10.60
C PRO A 211 7.24 23.14 9.18
N ASP A 212 7.32 21.93 8.68
CA ASP A 212 7.75 21.65 7.31
C ASP A 212 6.92 20.50 6.69
N ASN A 213 7.16 20.22 5.41
CA ASN A 213 6.46 19.20 4.65
C ASN A 213 7.20 17.85 4.63
N MET A 214 8.15 17.63 5.55
CA MET A 214 8.83 16.34 5.60
C MET A 214 7.91 15.25 6.17
N VAL A 215 7.88 14.14 5.47
CA VAL A 215 7.19 12.91 5.86
C VAL A 215 8.20 11.77 5.96
N LEU A 216 7.78 10.63 6.47
CA LEU A 216 8.62 9.44 6.41
C LEU A 216 8.81 9.01 4.95
N GLY A 217 10.00 8.51 4.64
CA GLY A 217 10.31 7.98 3.33
C GLY A 217 9.60 6.67 3.04
N ALA A 218 9.75 6.21 1.82
CA ALA A 218 9.33 4.89 1.37
C ALA A 218 10.53 4.06 1.00
N THR A 219 10.39 2.74 1.08
CA THR A 219 11.43 1.78 0.72
C THR A 219 10.86 0.57 0.00
N ILE A 220 11.74 -0.21 -0.62
CA ILE A 220 11.41 -1.51 -1.22
C ILE A 220 12.36 -2.54 -0.64
N SER A 221 11.82 -3.62 -0.09
CA SER A 221 12.63 -4.77 0.33
C SER A 221 12.97 -5.62 -0.89
N TRP A 222 14.23 -6.02 -1.00
CA TRP A 222 14.71 -6.84 -2.08
C TRP A 222 15.80 -7.80 -1.63
N LYS A 223 16.02 -8.86 -2.37
CA LYS A 223 17.11 -9.81 -2.14
C LYS A 223 17.60 -10.44 -3.42
N SER A 224 18.86 -10.90 -3.38
CA SER A 224 19.44 -11.77 -4.38
C SER A 224 19.61 -13.19 -3.85
N LYS A 225 19.74 -14.15 -4.76
CA LYS A 225 20.09 -15.54 -4.45
C LYS A 225 21.37 -15.94 -5.18
N VAL A 226 22.05 -16.94 -4.64
CA VAL A 226 23.22 -17.56 -5.29
C VAL A 226 22.73 -18.63 -6.27
N MET A 227 23.28 -18.59 -7.48
CA MET A 227 23.01 -19.54 -8.55
C MET A 227 24.19 -20.50 -8.71
N PRO A 228 23.97 -21.72 -9.25
CA PRO A 228 25.05 -22.71 -9.48
C PRO A 228 26.08 -22.26 -10.50
N ALA A 229 25.71 -21.34 -11.40
CA ALA A 229 26.55 -20.80 -12.45
C ALA A 229 26.44 -19.27 -12.53
N GLU A 230 27.29 -18.65 -13.32
CA GLU A 230 27.19 -17.22 -13.61
C GLU A 230 25.88 -16.88 -14.34
N VAL A 231 25.27 -15.78 -13.95
CA VAL A 231 24.02 -15.25 -14.49
C VAL A 231 24.27 -13.85 -15.03
N SER A 232 23.87 -13.59 -16.26
CA SER A 232 23.93 -12.25 -16.85
C SER A 232 22.83 -11.35 -16.29
N PHE A 233 23.04 -10.04 -16.35
CA PHE A 233 22.04 -9.03 -16.01
C PHE A 233 22.12 -7.88 -17.02
N PRO A 234 20.99 -7.31 -17.47
CA PRO A 234 21.01 -6.20 -18.43
C PRO A 234 21.63 -4.93 -17.81
N ARG A 235 22.16 -4.05 -18.65
CA ARG A 235 22.78 -2.79 -18.18
C ARG A 235 21.79 -1.78 -17.63
N CYS A 236 20.52 -1.90 -17.94
CA CYS A 236 19.44 -1.03 -17.44
C CYS A 236 19.74 0.46 -17.66
N GLU A 237 19.92 0.91 -18.90
CA GLU A 237 20.25 2.30 -19.24
C GLU A 237 19.20 3.30 -18.74
N TRP A 238 17.96 2.85 -18.57
CA TRP A 238 16.84 3.62 -18.00
C TRP A 238 16.93 3.82 -16.47
N ALA A 239 17.77 3.05 -15.78
CA ALA A 239 17.93 3.11 -14.33
C ALA A 239 18.88 4.24 -13.90
N ILE A 240 18.98 4.48 -12.61
CA ILE A 240 19.99 5.40 -12.05
C ILE A 240 21.36 4.80 -12.29
N GLN A 241 22.27 5.58 -12.89
CA GLN A 241 23.61 5.11 -13.18
C GLN A 241 24.52 5.29 -11.96
N PHE A 242 25.17 4.20 -11.56
CA PHE A 242 26.12 4.14 -10.46
C PHE A 242 27.56 4.02 -10.96
N ASN A 243 28.50 4.30 -10.06
CA ASN A 243 29.93 4.10 -10.26
C ASN A 243 30.54 3.47 -8.99
N ASP A 244 31.84 3.20 -8.99
CA ASP A 244 32.54 2.56 -7.86
C ASP A 244 32.49 3.38 -6.54
N GLU A 245 32.19 4.68 -6.61
CA GLU A 245 32.09 5.58 -5.43
C GLU A 245 30.65 5.67 -4.90
N SER A 246 29.66 5.59 -5.80
CA SER A 246 28.24 5.75 -5.45
C SER A 246 27.49 4.44 -5.29
N CYS A 247 28.06 3.29 -5.72
CA CYS A 247 27.38 2.02 -5.59
C CYS A 247 27.38 1.48 -4.16
N GLU A 248 26.30 0.83 -3.80
CA GLU A 248 26.19 0.10 -2.54
C GLU A 248 26.51 -1.38 -2.75
N LYS A 249 27.51 -1.88 -2.01
CA LYS A 249 27.96 -3.27 -2.08
C LYS A 249 27.05 -4.17 -1.23
N VAL A 250 25.85 -4.41 -1.71
CA VAL A 250 24.78 -5.12 -1.00
C VAL A 250 24.24 -6.29 -1.79
N ILE A 251 23.74 -7.31 -1.10
CA ILE A 251 23.12 -8.51 -1.68
C ILE A 251 21.63 -8.62 -1.37
N SER A 252 21.15 -7.77 -0.49
CA SER A 252 19.75 -7.60 -0.10
C SER A 252 19.61 -6.27 0.63
N GLY A 253 18.40 -5.77 0.75
CA GLY A 253 18.16 -4.56 1.51
C GLY A 253 16.69 -4.29 1.74
N SER A 254 16.38 -3.49 2.75
CA SER A 254 15.05 -2.97 3.00
C SER A 254 15.04 -1.45 3.21
N ASN A 255 16.20 -0.84 3.50
CA ASN A 255 16.30 0.58 3.86
C ASN A 255 17.31 1.33 2.96
N TRP A 256 17.80 0.69 1.90
CA TRP A 256 18.66 1.34 0.93
C TRP A 256 17.84 2.18 -0.01
N TRP A 257 18.32 3.41 -0.28
CA TRP A 257 17.68 4.37 -1.19
C TRP A 257 16.26 4.79 -0.78
N GLU A 258 15.98 4.92 0.51
CA GLU A 258 14.73 5.55 0.95
C GLU A 258 14.46 6.85 0.20
N SER A 259 13.23 7.06 -0.21
CA SER A 259 12.81 8.21 -1.01
C SER A 259 11.43 8.70 -0.59
N GLY A 260 11.07 9.89 -1.06
CA GLY A 260 9.73 10.42 -0.84
C GLY A 260 9.59 11.36 0.35
N PHE A 261 10.68 11.70 1.05
CA PHE A 261 10.65 12.53 2.27
C PHE A 261 9.99 13.91 2.13
N ARG A 262 9.83 14.42 0.90
CA ARG A 262 9.23 15.73 0.61
C ARG A 262 8.17 15.65 -0.48
N TYR A 263 7.72 14.44 -0.79
CA TYR A 263 6.68 14.17 -1.76
C TYR A 263 5.37 13.84 -1.06
N ASP A 264 4.27 14.02 -1.76
CA ASP A 264 2.98 13.52 -1.32
C ASP A 264 2.96 11.99 -1.45
N GLN A 265 2.93 11.29 -0.32
CA GLN A 265 3.01 9.81 -0.28
C GLN A 265 1.83 9.14 -0.99
N VAL A 266 0.71 9.83 -1.16
CA VAL A 266 -0.47 9.32 -1.84
C VAL A 266 -0.43 9.66 -3.33
N ASN A 267 -0.28 10.96 -3.65
CA ASN A 267 -0.35 11.43 -5.03
C ASN A 267 0.92 11.12 -5.83
N ASP A 268 2.09 11.10 -5.18
CA ASP A 268 3.38 10.83 -5.82
C ASP A 268 3.87 9.39 -5.58
N ALA A 269 3.02 8.48 -5.05
CA ALA A 269 3.40 7.11 -4.69
C ALA A 269 4.07 6.35 -5.84
N GLU A 270 3.57 6.49 -7.06
CA GLU A 270 4.13 5.83 -8.24
C GLU A 270 5.49 6.41 -8.61
N TYR A 271 5.68 7.72 -8.53
CA TYR A 271 6.97 8.36 -8.77
C TYR A 271 8.03 7.91 -7.75
N ILE A 272 7.64 7.84 -6.47
CA ILE A 272 8.52 7.38 -5.38
C ILE A 272 8.91 5.92 -5.62
N ARG A 273 7.95 5.06 -5.97
CA ARG A 273 8.20 3.65 -6.30
C ARG A 273 9.16 3.50 -7.48
N ASP A 274 8.93 4.25 -8.54
CA ASP A 274 9.75 4.18 -9.76
C ASP A 274 11.18 4.63 -9.49
N TYR A 275 11.37 5.65 -8.66
CA TYR A 275 12.70 6.05 -8.22
C TYR A 275 13.43 4.90 -7.49
N LEU A 276 12.75 4.23 -6.57
CA LEU A 276 13.31 3.11 -5.80
C LEU A 276 13.67 1.92 -6.70
N PHE A 277 12.81 1.56 -7.66
CA PHE A 277 13.13 0.53 -8.65
C PHE A 277 14.34 0.92 -9.49
N ARG A 278 14.38 2.13 -10.00
CA ARG A 278 15.50 2.63 -10.79
C ARG A 278 16.82 2.60 -10.01
N ALA A 279 16.78 2.89 -8.70
CA ALA A 279 17.96 2.80 -7.84
C ALA A 279 18.42 1.34 -7.66
N ILE A 280 17.52 0.43 -7.33
CA ILE A 280 17.84 -0.99 -7.12
C ILE A 280 18.39 -1.61 -8.41
N TYR A 281 17.69 -1.45 -9.54
CA TYR A 281 18.13 -2.00 -10.82
C TYR A 281 19.44 -1.39 -11.29
N GLY A 282 19.65 -0.10 -11.12
CA GLY A 282 20.86 0.59 -11.52
C GLY A 282 22.07 0.15 -10.71
N ASN A 283 21.94 0.09 -9.40
CA ASN A 283 23.01 -0.42 -8.54
C ASN A 283 23.33 -1.89 -8.84
N TRP A 284 22.31 -2.73 -9.00
CA TRP A 284 22.50 -4.13 -9.34
C TRP A 284 23.13 -4.32 -10.72
N ALA A 285 22.70 -3.57 -11.73
CA ALA A 285 23.29 -3.58 -13.07
C ALA A 285 24.77 -3.20 -13.04
N PHE A 286 25.13 -2.14 -12.30
CA PHE A 286 26.50 -1.72 -12.14
C PHE A 286 27.34 -2.79 -11.44
N LEU A 287 26.89 -3.35 -10.32
CA LEU A 287 27.60 -4.40 -9.57
C LEU A 287 27.86 -5.63 -10.43
N LYS A 288 26.92 -6.01 -11.29
CA LYS A 288 27.02 -7.19 -12.18
C LYS A 288 27.93 -6.98 -13.38
N ASN A 289 27.94 -5.78 -13.97
CA ASN A 289 28.54 -5.57 -15.27
C ASN A 289 29.87 -4.80 -15.24
N ASP A 290 29.93 -3.72 -14.46
CA ASP A 290 30.97 -2.70 -14.63
C ASP A 290 31.83 -2.47 -13.38
N SER A 291 31.33 -2.88 -12.19
CA SER A 291 32.03 -2.63 -10.93
C SER A 291 33.33 -3.45 -10.79
N LYS A 292 34.26 -2.97 -10.00
CA LYS A 292 35.42 -3.75 -9.55
C LYS A 292 35.04 -5.02 -8.78
N PHE A 293 33.79 -5.11 -8.29
CA PHE A 293 33.25 -6.24 -7.53
C PHE A 293 32.52 -7.27 -8.39
N ARG A 294 32.42 -7.09 -9.71
CA ARG A 294 31.59 -7.92 -10.61
C ARG A 294 31.80 -9.43 -10.46
N LYS A 295 33.02 -9.88 -10.12
CA LYS A 295 33.29 -11.30 -9.88
C LYS A 295 32.56 -11.87 -8.66
N GLU A 296 32.38 -11.05 -7.61
CA GLU A 296 31.67 -11.44 -6.38
C GLU A 296 30.16 -11.58 -6.64
N TYR A 297 29.64 -10.87 -7.66
CA TYR A 297 28.22 -10.88 -8.03
C TYR A 297 27.92 -11.77 -9.24
N ALA A 298 28.92 -12.36 -9.90
CA ALA A 298 28.75 -13.08 -11.15
C ALA A 298 27.68 -14.18 -11.10
N ASN A 299 27.67 -14.98 -10.02
CA ASN A 299 26.71 -16.05 -9.81
C ASN A 299 25.50 -15.64 -8.94
N ARG A 300 25.18 -14.35 -8.83
CA ARG A 300 24.00 -13.88 -8.12
C ARG A 300 22.92 -13.42 -9.07
N GLU A 301 21.68 -13.76 -8.76
CA GLU A 301 20.47 -13.33 -9.44
C GLU A 301 19.64 -12.46 -8.52
N LEU A 302 19.04 -11.38 -9.03
CA LEU A 302 18.04 -10.61 -8.33
C LEU A 302 16.78 -11.48 -8.22
N ASP A 303 16.41 -11.89 -7.01
CA ASP A 303 15.41 -12.93 -6.77
C ASP A 303 14.04 -12.37 -6.45
N MET A 304 13.99 -11.36 -5.60
CA MET A 304 12.73 -10.83 -5.10
C MET A 304 12.84 -9.32 -4.88
N MET A 305 11.81 -8.61 -5.30
CA MET A 305 11.50 -7.26 -4.83
C MET A 305 10.06 -7.21 -4.35
N THR A 306 9.84 -6.54 -3.23
CA THR A 306 8.49 -6.31 -2.70
C THR A 306 7.84 -5.13 -3.41
N TYR A 307 6.56 -4.92 -3.16
CA TYR A 307 5.93 -3.66 -3.46
C TYR A 307 6.47 -2.56 -2.53
N ILE A 308 6.16 -1.30 -2.84
CA ILE A 308 6.60 -0.16 -2.04
C ILE A 308 6.05 -0.26 -0.61
N CYS A 309 6.93 -0.16 0.37
CA CYS A 309 6.59 0.01 1.77
C CYS A 309 6.62 1.51 2.08
N LEU A 310 5.46 2.10 2.25
CA LEU A 310 5.34 3.45 2.75
C LEU A 310 5.46 3.39 4.28
N LEU A 311 6.41 4.11 4.83
CA LEU A 311 6.67 4.17 6.27
C LEU A 311 5.76 5.22 6.91
N TYR A 312 4.46 4.92 7.02
CA TYR A 312 3.49 5.87 7.60
C TYR A 312 3.59 6.05 9.10
N THR A 313 4.13 5.05 9.77
CA THR A 313 4.16 5.02 11.22
C THR A 313 5.57 4.71 11.70
N SER A 314 6.37 5.74 11.88
CA SER A 314 7.34 5.69 12.96
C SER A 314 6.57 5.84 14.26
N PRO A 315 6.86 5.06 15.31
CA PRO A 315 6.31 5.38 16.61
C PRO A 315 6.68 6.83 16.92
N SER A 316 5.65 7.67 17.04
CA SER A 316 5.85 9.03 17.54
C SER A 316 6.37 8.91 18.97
N PRO A 317 7.27 9.79 19.41
CA PRO A 317 7.59 9.89 20.83
C PRO A 317 6.38 10.16 21.74
N ARG A 318 5.20 10.40 21.11
CA ARG A 318 3.91 10.54 21.78
C ARG A 318 3.17 9.23 21.99
N ASP A 319 3.57 8.17 21.28
CA ASP A 319 3.02 6.83 21.42
C ASP A 319 3.83 6.02 22.44
#